data_2e68ecd939eec287a48ab7f81b41a316
#
_entry.id   2e68ecd939eec287a48ab7f81b41a316
#
_cell.length_a   1.000
_cell.length_b   1.000
_cell.length_c   1.000
_cell.angle_alpha   90.00
_cell.angle_beta   90.00
_cell.angle_gamma   90.00
#
_symmetry.space_group_name_H-M   'P 1'
#
loop_
_entity.id
_entity.type
_entity.pdbx_description
1 polymer ?
#
loop_
_entity_poly.entity_id
_entity_poly.type
_entity_poly.pdbx_seq_one_letter_code
_entity_poly.pdbx_strand_id
1 'polypeptide(L)'
;MSAPLPEKKTQGALRYTCGGIGLDESTAMRAAMKDHPLSLLFAAGGGDYLADVQVKLVPQGWGDAGALSFTATGPVCLLDLPAGSYEVEATSAGKQKRQTVMVDKEPKTLDFRF
;
A
#
# COMPACT_ATOMS: atom_id res chain seq x y z
N MET A 1 -19.43 10.70 -12.69
CA MET A 1 -19.22 10.86 -11.23
C MET A 1 -18.27 9.77 -10.76
N SER A 2 -17.19 10.17 -10.05
CA SER A 2 -16.23 9.20 -9.53
C SER A 2 -16.80 8.43 -8.35
N ALA A 3 -16.44 7.17 -8.21
CA ALA A 3 -16.77 6.41 -7.02
C ALA A 3 -16.05 7.04 -5.80
N PRO A 4 -16.67 7.04 -4.62
CA PRO A 4 -15.98 7.50 -3.42
C PRO A 4 -14.83 6.55 -3.07
N LEU A 5 -13.77 7.10 -2.50
CA LEU A 5 -12.67 6.28 -1.99
C LEU A 5 -13.11 5.53 -0.73
N PRO A 6 -12.55 4.35 -0.49
CA PRO A 6 -12.77 3.65 0.77
C PRO A 6 -12.35 4.50 1.97
N GLU A 7 -12.87 4.16 3.14
CA GLU A 7 -12.55 4.88 4.36
C GLU A 7 -11.07 4.78 4.71
N LYS A 8 -10.49 5.91 5.14
CA LYS A 8 -9.11 5.93 5.62
C LYS A 8 -9.03 5.31 7.00
N LYS A 9 -8.02 4.48 7.19
CA LYS A 9 -7.69 3.87 8.48
C LYS A 9 -6.38 4.44 8.97
N THR A 10 -6.16 4.41 10.28
CA THR A 10 -4.97 4.97 10.91
C THR A 10 -4.29 3.92 11.78
N GLN A 11 -2.97 3.86 11.69
CA GLN A 11 -2.15 3.05 12.59
C GLN A 11 -0.86 3.82 12.88
N GLY A 12 -0.72 4.33 14.12
CA GLY A 12 0.40 5.20 14.47
C GLY A 12 0.45 6.42 13.56
N ALA A 13 1.61 6.67 12.95
CA ALA A 13 1.80 7.79 12.01
C ALA A 13 1.32 7.48 10.60
N LEU A 14 0.83 6.27 10.35
CA LEU A 14 0.36 5.84 9.04
C LEU A 14 -1.14 6.06 8.90
N ARG A 15 -1.53 6.66 7.77
CA ARG A 15 -2.92 6.65 7.31
C ARG A 15 -2.95 5.88 6.01
N TYR A 16 -3.91 4.99 5.87
CA TYR A 16 -4.00 4.18 4.66
C TYR A 16 -5.43 3.93 4.24
N THR A 17 -5.60 3.75 2.94
CA THR A 17 -6.87 3.41 2.32
C THR A 17 -6.58 2.31 1.32
N CYS A 18 -7.22 1.16 1.45
CA CYS A 18 -7.08 0.05 0.51
C CYS A 18 -8.40 -0.27 -0.16
N GLY A 19 -8.34 -0.69 -1.41
CA GLY A 19 -9.51 -1.04 -2.19
C GLY A 19 -9.10 -1.34 -3.62
N GLY A 20 -9.95 -0.96 -4.57
CA GLY A 20 -9.67 -1.16 -5.99
C GLY A 20 -10.29 -2.42 -6.55
N ILE A 21 -11.25 -3.01 -5.84
CA ILE A 21 -12.05 -4.12 -6.36
C ILE A 21 -13.23 -3.50 -7.12
N GLY A 22 -13.40 -3.94 -8.36
CA GLY A 22 -14.40 -3.35 -9.26
C GLY A 22 -13.82 -2.16 -10.02
N LEU A 23 -14.37 -1.92 -11.20
CA LEU A 23 -13.81 -0.94 -12.14
C LEU A 23 -13.85 0.50 -11.60
N ASP A 24 -14.99 0.91 -11.05
CA ASP A 24 -15.17 2.29 -10.60
C ASP A 24 -14.22 2.62 -9.43
N GLU A 25 -14.14 1.73 -8.44
CA GLU A 25 -13.25 1.92 -7.31
C GLU A 25 -11.79 1.85 -7.74
N SER A 26 -11.43 0.91 -8.60
CA SER A 26 -10.07 0.78 -9.13
C SER A 26 -9.64 2.05 -9.86
N THR A 27 -10.52 2.60 -10.70
CA THR A 27 -10.25 3.83 -11.44
C THR A 27 -10.04 5.01 -10.49
N ALA A 28 -10.92 5.16 -9.49
CA ALA A 28 -10.82 6.24 -8.50
C ALA A 28 -9.54 6.13 -7.66
N MET A 29 -9.20 4.92 -7.22
CA MET A 29 -8.00 4.69 -6.42
C MET A 29 -6.73 4.99 -7.23
N ARG A 30 -6.67 4.54 -8.49
CA ARG A 30 -5.50 4.80 -9.33
C ARG A 30 -5.35 6.27 -9.67
N ALA A 31 -6.46 6.99 -9.87
CA ALA A 31 -6.42 8.43 -10.09
C ALA A 31 -5.90 9.19 -8.86
N ALA A 32 -6.15 8.67 -7.66
CA ALA A 32 -5.71 9.30 -6.41
C ALA A 32 -4.26 8.99 -6.04
N MET A 33 -3.59 8.07 -6.73
CA MET A 33 -2.21 7.69 -6.40
C MET A 33 -1.25 8.87 -6.43
N LYS A 34 -1.46 9.81 -7.30
CA LYS A 34 -0.63 11.02 -7.43
C LYS A 34 -0.76 11.96 -6.22
N ASP A 35 -1.80 11.80 -5.42
CA ASP A 35 -2.07 12.66 -4.26
C ASP A 35 -1.57 12.08 -2.94
N HIS A 36 -0.90 10.92 -3.00
CA HIS A 36 -0.38 10.24 -1.82
C HIS A 36 1.10 9.95 -1.97
N PRO A 37 1.89 10.05 -0.89
CA PRO A 37 3.33 9.86 -0.98
C PRO A 37 3.75 8.44 -1.34
N LEU A 38 2.90 7.44 -1.05
CA LEU A 38 3.21 6.05 -1.37
C LEU A 38 1.94 5.31 -1.76
N SER A 39 2.02 4.53 -2.83
CA SER A 39 0.95 3.64 -3.25
C SER A 39 1.50 2.23 -3.43
N LEU A 40 0.69 1.22 -3.06
CA LEU A 40 1.05 -0.18 -3.19
C LEU A 40 0.05 -0.86 -4.12
N LEU A 41 0.56 -1.67 -5.04
CA LEU A 41 -0.24 -2.47 -5.95
C LEU A 41 0.08 -3.95 -5.72
N PHE A 42 -0.94 -4.79 -5.65
CA PHE A 42 -0.79 -6.23 -5.41
C PHE A 42 -1.50 -7.02 -6.49
N ALA A 43 -0.78 -7.97 -7.09
CA ALA A 43 -1.35 -8.85 -8.11
C ALA A 43 -0.71 -10.24 -8.01
N ALA A 44 -1.46 -11.25 -8.43
CA ALA A 44 -0.92 -12.59 -8.64
C ALA A 44 -0.02 -12.59 -9.88
N GLY A 45 0.82 -13.61 -10.03
CA GLY A 45 1.74 -13.72 -11.16
C GLY A 45 1.06 -13.67 -12.53
N GLY A 46 -0.21 -14.10 -12.61
CA GLY A 46 -1.02 -14.02 -13.82
C GLY A 46 -1.74 -12.69 -14.04
N GLY A 47 -1.56 -11.73 -13.13
CA GLY A 47 -2.20 -10.42 -13.22
C GLY A 47 -3.53 -10.31 -12.47
N ASP A 48 -3.99 -11.37 -11.85
CA ASP A 48 -5.23 -11.33 -11.06
C ASP A 48 -5.03 -10.45 -9.82
N TYR A 49 -6.08 -9.75 -9.42
CA TYR A 49 -6.06 -8.92 -8.24
C TYR A 49 -5.98 -9.77 -6.97
N LEU A 50 -5.26 -9.26 -5.98
CA LEU A 50 -5.15 -9.90 -4.67
C LEU A 50 -5.80 -9.03 -3.61
N ALA A 51 -6.40 -9.70 -2.62
CA ALA A 51 -6.91 -9.07 -1.41
C ALA A 51 -6.32 -9.80 -0.21
N ASP A 52 -6.48 -9.21 0.97
CA ASP A 52 -6.00 -9.78 2.23
C ASP A 52 -4.48 -10.01 2.25
N VAL A 53 -3.73 -9.14 1.59
CA VAL A 53 -2.28 -9.14 1.63
C VAL A 53 -1.83 -8.52 2.95
N GLN A 54 -0.96 -9.23 3.68
CA GLN A 54 -0.38 -8.71 4.92
C GLN A 54 0.76 -7.78 4.58
N VAL A 55 0.69 -6.54 5.06
CA VAL A 55 1.71 -5.51 4.77
C VAL A 55 2.38 -5.08 6.06
N LYS A 56 3.71 -5.02 6.03
CA LYS A 56 4.52 -4.51 7.15
C LYS A 56 5.44 -3.42 6.61
N LEU A 57 5.41 -2.27 7.28
CA LEU A 57 6.26 -1.12 6.97
C LEU A 57 7.27 -0.93 8.10
N VAL A 58 8.55 -0.99 7.79
CA VAL A 58 9.62 -0.84 8.78
C VAL A 58 10.42 0.42 8.44
N PRO A 59 10.29 1.50 9.24
CA PRO A 59 11.13 2.68 9.05
C PRO A 59 12.59 2.32 9.25
N GLN A 60 13.45 2.75 8.34
CA GLN A 60 14.88 2.49 8.45
C GLN A 60 15.46 3.26 9.64
N GLY A 61 16.26 2.57 10.44
CA GLY A 61 16.87 3.15 11.63
C GLY A 61 16.07 2.96 12.93
N TRP A 62 14.82 2.54 12.84
CA TRP A 62 13.96 2.32 14.00
C TRP A 62 13.80 0.84 14.34
N GLY A 63 14.17 -0.06 13.41
CA GLY A 63 13.97 -1.49 13.56
C GLY A 63 12.51 -1.85 13.77
N ASP A 64 12.25 -3.00 14.38
CA ASP A 64 10.88 -3.47 14.58
C ASP A 64 10.07 -2.60 15.55
N ALA A 65 10.73 -1.77 16.37
CA ALA A 65 10.03 -0.89 17.30
C ALA A 65 9.15 0.15 16.61
N GLY A 66 9.50 0.55 15.39
CA GLY A 66 8.72 1.49 14.59
C GLY A 66 7.86 0.83 13.53
N ALA A 67 7.79 -0.50 13.51
CA ALA A 67 7.06 -1.21 12.47
C ALA A 67 5.57 -0.97 12.53
N LEU A 68 4.97 -0.77 11.36
CA LEU A 68 3.52 -0.60 11.19
C LEU A 68 3.04 -1.73 10.30
N SER A 69 1.90 -2.31 10.63
CA SER A 69 1.35 -3.40 9.81
C SER A 69 -0.15 -3.25 9.63
N PHE A 70 -0.63 -3.70 8.48
CA PHE A 70 -2.05 -3.69 8.18
C PHE A 70 -2.35 -4.78 7.15
N THR A 71 -3.64 -5.07 6.97
CA THR A 71 -4.10 -6.00 5.95
C THR A 71 -4.67 -5.19 4.78
N ALA A 72 -4.14 -5.42 3.59
CA ALA A 72 -4.65 -4.80 2.37
C ALA A 72 -5.94 -5.52 1.96
N THR A 73 -7.06 -4.81 2.01
CA THR A 73 -8.37 -5.39 1.67
C THR A 73 -8.66 -5.40 0.17
N GLY A 74 -7.79 -4.79 -0.62
CA GLY A 74 -7.90 -4.78 -2.07
C GLY A 74 -6.53 -4.62 -2.72
N PRO A 75 -6.47 -4.64 -4.05
CA PRO A 75 -5.19 -4.64 -4.78
C PRO A 75 -4.49 -3.28 -4.84
N VAL A 76 -5.13 -2.20 -4.40
CA VAL A 76 -4.55 -0.86 -4.39
C VAL A 76 -4.60 -0.30 -2.98
N CYS A 77 -3.46 0.16 -2.47
CA CYS A 77 -3.39 0.86 -1.19
C CYS A 77 -2.75 2.22 -1.38
N LEU A 78 -3.36 3.24 -0.79
CA LEU A 78 -2.86 4.62 -0.76
C LEU A 78 -2.41 4.92 0.66
N LEU A 79 -1.16 5.34 0.82
CA LEU A 79 -0.54 5.51 2.13
C LEU A 79 -0.07 6.95 2.32
N ASP A 80 -0.38 7.51 3.49
CA ASP A 80 0.16 8.78 3.95
C ASP A 80 1.03 8.49 5.17
N LEU A 81 2.30 8.81 5.08
CA LEU A 81 3.28 8.56 6.15
C LEU A 81 4.40 9.59 6.07
N PRO A 82 5.15 9.80 7.19
CA PRO A 82 6.24 10.77 7.19
C PRO A 82 7.33 10.42 6.19
N ALA A 83 8.02 11.44 5.69
CA ALA A 83 9.15 11.25 4.80
C ALA A 83 10.25 10.42 5.46
N GLY A 84 10.91 9.59 4.68
CA GLY A 84 11.97 8.71 5.14
C GLY A 84 12.07 7.45 4.32
N SER A 85 13.03 6.60 4.68
CA SER A 85 13.21 5.30 4.03
C SER A 85 12.43 4.24 4.78
N TYR A 86 11.76 3.38 4.03
CA TYR A 86 10.95 2.29 4.58
C TYR A 86 11.24 0.99 3.85
N GLU A 87 11.27 -0.10 4.61
CA GLU A 87 11.21 -1.43 4.04
C GLU A 87 9.76 -1.88 4.07
N VAL A 88 9.24 -2.28 2.93
CA VAL A 88 7.85 -2.72 2.79
C VAL A 88 7.83 -4.21 2.50
N GLU A 89 7.23 -4.98 3.41
CA GLU A 89 7.04 -6.42 3.25
C GLU A 89 5.58 -6.70 2.95
N ALA A 90 5.33 -7.50 1.91
CA ALA A 90 3.99 -7.94 1.56
C ALA A 90 3.96 -9.46 1.53
N THR A 91 2.98 -10.04 2.20
CA THR A 91 2.83 -11.50 2.29
C THR A 91 1.45 -11.91 1.81
N SER A 92 1.40 -12.85 0.88
CA SER A 92 0.16 -13.42 0.35
C SER A 92 0.32 -14.91 0.19
N ALA A 93 -0.60 -15.67 0.79
CA ALA A 93 -0.62 -17.16 0.70
C ALA A 93 0.75 -17.79 0.99
N GLY A 94 1.44 -17.30 2.01
CA GLY A 94 2.75 -17.83 2.42
C GLY A 94 3.92 -17.31 1.60
N LYS A 95 3.68 -16.52 0.56
CA LYS A 95 4.75 -15.90 -0.24
C LYS A 95 5.01 -14.50 0.28
N GLN A 96 6.27 -14.18 0.51
CA GLN A 96 6.68 -12.88 1.01
C GLN A 96 7.53 -12.16 -0.02
N LYS A 97 7.20 -10.89 -0.27
CA LYS A 97 7.99 -9.99 -1.12
C LYS A 97 8.40 -8.78 -0.31
N ARG A 98 9.53 -8.21 -0.64
CA ARG A 98 10.12 -7.10 0.10
C ARG A 98 10.70 -6.08 -0.85
N GLN A 99 10.41 -4.80 -0.60
CA GLN A 99 10.98 -3.70 -1.37
C GLN A 99 11.30 -2.55 -0.42
N THR A 100 12.31 -1.77 -0.77
CA THR A 100 12.67 -0.56 -0.02
C THR A 100 12.26 0.66 -0.83
N VAL A 101 11.74 1.68 -0.15
CA VAL A 101 11.30 2.91 -0.79
C VAL A 101 11.70 4.12 0.04
N MET A 102 12.07 5.19 -0.65
CA MET A 102 12.26 6.50 -0.02
C MET A 102 10.99 7.32 -0.23
N VAL A 103 10.32 7.67 0.85
CA VAL A 103 9.13 8.52 0.83
C VAL A 103 9.57 9.97 0.95
N ASP A 104 9.13 10.80 0.01
CA ASP A 104 9.43 12.24 -0.02
C ASP A 104 8.26 13.00 -0.63
N LYS A 105 8.51 14.15 -1.23
CA LYS A 105 7.44 14.98 -1.83
C LYS A 105 6.86 14.38 -3.10
N GLU A 106 7.60 13.50 -3.77
CA GLU A 106 7.14 12.89 -5.02
C GLU A 106 6.42 11.59 -4.74
N PRO A 107 5.23 11.38 -5.32
CA PRO A 107 4.52 10.11 -5.14
C PRO A 107 5.34 8.93 -5.66
N LYS A 108 5.38 7.86 -4.86
CA LYS A 108 6.07 6.62 -5.23
C LYS A 108 5.04 5.50 -5.32
N THR A 109 5.31 4.53 -6.17
CA THR A 109 4.47 3.34 -6.32
C THR A 109 5.34 2.09 -6.23
N LEU A 110 4.92 1.14 -5.41
CA LEU A 110 5.54 -0.19 -5.35
C LEU A 110 4.55 -1.21 -5.88
N ASP A 111 5.02 -2.05 -6.77
CA ASP A 111 4.24 -3.12 -7.40
C ASP A 111 4.73 -4.46 -6.87
N PHE A 112 3.83 -5.20 -6.22
CA PHE A 112 4.12 -6.53 -5.68
C PHE A 112 3.36 -7.57 -6.49
N ARG A 113 4.11 -8.48 -7.10
CA ARG A 113 3.54 -9.60 -7.87
C ARG A 113 3.93 -10.91 -7.22
N PHE A 114 2.93 -11.71 -6.96
CA PHE A 114 3.10 -12.97 -6.24
C PHE A 114 2.97 -14.19 -7.14
#